data_c1c2dd05d6e66675a59e221228a12045
#
_entry.id   c1c2dd05d6e66675a59e221228a12045
#
_cell.length_a   1.000
_cell.length_b   1.000
_cell.length_c   1.000
_cell.angle_alpha   90.00
_cell.angle_beta   90.00
_cell.angle_gamma   90.00
#
_symmetry.space_group_name_H-M   'P 1'
#
loop_
_entity.id
_entity.type
_entity.pdbx_description
1 polymer ?
#
loop_
_entity_poly.entity_id
_entity_poly.type
_entity_poly.pdbx_seq_one_letter_code
_entity_poly.pdbx_strand_id
1 'polypeptide(L)'
;MSDTKEFKEALTRYLKARIPFISIRSAERARVLDIFKDVASSLSNAPIFVHTLSQGTKELLTNRSVSEDRSVVGAVDYASQQIAQRQNLSFILTEVADIEDDTPFSRQLLDAVMLAAEHGGVLIVITTKPVWGQLQRFGMSLVLSPPNEDEMLEIIREQVGAYRNQFPIEWDAADERQAAAILAGISQIEAENIIATLLANGRITKDDLRELMLAKDRIFADISGIERVQVRGEELNVGGLGGLKAWLDRERPLLTADLRERGIRPPRGCLLVGVPGCGKSLSAKAIAHNWSLPLYRLDFSTIYGQYLGQSEGRLKDALATADHVAPCVLWIDEIEKGLAGATQGSLDGGTSSRLVGQFLYWLQEARARVFVVATANDVSRLPPELLRRGRFDEVFFVDLPTPDERREIINIYARRGLKKEIPDPLMQELVDLSEGFAGSDIESAVREVVKEAYLRGDQAVSDDLFRRSFQNVVPLSKTSPEQIEAIRAWGRERAVPASGQPIGGSGVQARPRRSVLS
;
A
#
# COMPACT_ATOMS: atom_id res chain seq x y z
N MET A 1 -12.18 1.76 11.19
CA MET A 1 -11.31 0.86 11.96
C MET A 1 -11.53 1.19 13.41
N SER A 2 -11.71 0.21 14.27
CA SER A 2 -11.99 0.45 15.69
C SER A 2 -10.67 0.73 16.40
N ASP A 3 -10.57 1.88 17.07
CA ASP A 3 -9.46 2.20 17.96
C ASP A 3 -9.50 1.22 19.16
N THR A 4 -8.38 0.88 19.75
CA THR A 4 -8.28 -0.02 20.92
C THR A 4 -9.22 0.42 22.05
N LYS A 5 -9.41 1.72 22.23
CA LYS A 5 -10.32 2.27 23.21
C LYS A 5 -11.78 1.94 22.90
N GLU A 6 -12.21 2.16 21.64
CA GLU A 6 -13.57 1.80 21.20
C GLU A 6 -13.80 0.30 21.29
N PHE A 7 -12.79 -0.50 20.90
CA PHE A 7 -12.83 -1.95 21.03
C PHE A 7 -13.02 -2.38 22.49
N LYS A 8 -12.23 -1.83 23.41
CA LYS A 8 -12.30 -2.13 24.85
C LYS A 8 -13.65 -1.73 25.45
N GLU A 9 -14.19 -0.57 25.07
CA GLU A 9 -15.51 -0.12 25.49
C GLU A 9 -16.63 -1.02 24.96
N ALA A 10 -16.59 -1.40 23.68
CA ALA A 10 -17.56 -2.29 23.07
C ALA A 10 -17.50 -3.69 23.69
N LEU A 11 -16.30 -4.26 23.84
CA LEU A 11 -16.08 -5.55 24.49
C LEU A 11 -16.63 -5.58 25.92
N THR A 12 -16.33 -4.53 26.70
CA THR A 12 -16.83 -4.39 28.08
C THR A 12 -18.36 -4.37 28.11
N ARG A 13 -18.98 -3.63 27.18
CA ARG A 13 -20.43 -3.55 27.05
C ARG A 13 -21.06 -4.91 26.71
N TYR A 14 -20.45 -5.65 25.76
CA TYR A 14 -20.98 -6.97 25.34
C TYR A 14 -20.82 -8.02 26.42
N LEU A 15 -19.73 -8.03 27.17
CA LEU A 15 -19.53 -8.91 28.32
C LEU A 15 -20.50 -8.60 29.46
N LYS A 16 -20.77 -7.31 29.74
CA LYS A 16 -21.79 -6.91 30.72
C LYS A 16 -23.20 -7.30 30.30
N ALA A 17 -23.51 -7.17 29.01
CA ALA A 17 -24.81 -7.57 28.45
C ALA A 17 -24.97 -9.08 28.29
N ARG A 18 -23.93 -9.88 28.60
CA ARG A 18 -23.93 -11.34 28.45
C ARG A 18 -24.35 -11.78 27.04
N ILE A 19 -23.81 -11.13 26.03
CA ILE A 19 -24.02 -11.55 24.64
C ILE A 19 -23.47 -12.97 24.47
N PRO A 20 -24.28 -13.96 24.09
CA PRO A 20 -23.92 -15.37 24.15
C PRO A 20 -22.76 -15.74 23.21
N PHE A 21 -22.54 -14.98 22.13
CA PHE A 21 -21.47 -15.18 21.20
C PHE A 21 -20.78 -13.86 20.83
N ILE A 22 -19.46 -13.83 20.91
CA ILE A 22 -18.64 -12.68 20.47
C ILE A 22 -17.55 -13.19 19.53
N SER A 23 -17.56 -12.76 18.28
CA SER A 23 -16.47 -13.02 17.34
C SER A 23 -15.52 -11.84 17.30
N ILE A 24 -14.23 -12.09 17.52
CA ILE A 24 -13.17 -11.08 17.45
C ILE A 24 -12.26 -11.39 16.29
N ARG A 25 -12.25 -10.51 15.31
CA ARG A 25 -11.34 -10.62 14.16
C ARG A 25 -10.08 -9.82 14.42
N SER A 26 -8.97 -10.54 14.65
CA SER A 26 -7.63 -9.96 14.83
C SER A 26 -6.55 -11.00 14.57
N ALA A 27 -5.41 -10.57 14.04
CA ALA A 27 -4.18 -11.38 13.98
C ALA A 27 -3.38 -11.28 15.29
N GLU A 28 -3.69 -10.33 16.18
CA GLU A 28 -2.95 -10.01 17.40
C GLU A 28 -3.57 -10.68 18.65
N ARG A 29 -3.53 -12.02 18.66
CA ARG A 29 -4.08 -12.80 19.80
C ARG A 29 -3.60 -12.30 21.17
N ALA A 30 -2.31 -12.03 21.32
CA ALA A 30 -1.73 -11.61 22.59
C ALA A 30 -2.35 -10.28 23.05
N ARG A 31 -2.42 -9.28 22.19
CA ARG A 31 -3.01 -7.97 22.48
C ARG A 31 -4.51 -8.07 22.84
N VAL A 32 -5.25 -8.94 22.12
CA VAL A 32 -6.65 -9.22 22.47
C VAL A 32 -6.75 -9.79 23.89
N LEU A 33 -5.90 -10.77 24.24
CA LEU A 33 -5.92 -11.38 25.57
C LEU A 33 -5.51 -10.41 26.68
N ASP A 34 -4.59 -9.50 26.43
CA ASP A 34 -4.20 -8.46 27.39
C ASP A 34 -5.33 -7.47 27.61
N ILE A 35 -6.06 -7.06 26.56
CA ILE A 35 -7.29 -6.27 26.71
C ILE A 35 -8.34 -7.04 27.56
N PHE A 36 -8.48 -8.35 27.37
CA PHE A 36 -9.38 -9.16 28.20
C PHE A 36 -8.97 -9.19 29.67
N LYS A 37 -7.67 -9.26 29.99
CA LYS A 37 -7.18 -9.19 31.37
C LYS A 37 -7.56 -7.86 32.03
N ASP A 38 -7.37 -6.76 31.31
CA ASP A 38 -7.74 -5.41 31.76
C ASP A 38 -9.25 -5.30 32.00
N VAL A 39 -10.06 -5.79 31.05
CA VAL A 39 -11.52 -5.77 31.16
C VAL A 39 -11.99 -6.69 32.29
N ALA A 40 -11.43 -7.88 32.40
CA ALA A 40 -11.78 -8.85 33.45
C ALA A 40 -11.54 -8.29 34.85
N SER A 41 -10.47 -7.53 35.07
CA SER A 41 -10.18 -6.87 36.34
C SER A 41 -11.23 -5.83 36.75
N SER A 42 -11.94 -5.26 35.77
CA SER A 42 -13.02 -4.28 35.97
C SER A 42 -14.42 -4.89 36.06
N LEU A 43 -14.58 -6.17 35.73
CA LEU A 43 -15.81 -6.91 35.76
C LEU A 43 -15.89 -7.73 37.06
N SER A 44 -16.92 -7.52 37.88
CA SER A 44 -17.12 -8.22 39.14
C SER A 44 -17.13 -9.76 38.96
N ASN A 45 -16.06 -10.43 39.36
CA ASN A 45 -15.91 -11.85 39.70
C ASN A 45 -16.49 -12.93 38.75
N ALA A 46 -16.79 -12.65 37.51
CA ALA A 46 -17.15 -13.70 36.55
C ALA A 46 -15.88 -14.35 35.96
N PRO A 47 -15.61 -15.64 36.19
CA PRO A 47 -14.41 -16.27 35.68
C PRO A 47 -14.41 -16.31 34.14
N ILE A 48 -13.27 -15.93 33.56
CA ILE A 48 -13.02 -16.02 32.14
C ILE A 48 -11.97 -17.10 31.90
N PHE A 49 -12.29 -18.04 31.05
CA PHE A 49 -11.37 -19.11 30.65
C PHE A 49 -10.86 -18.87 29.25
N VAL A 50 -9.61 -19.24 29.00
CA VAL A 50 -8.97 -19.17 27.68
C VAL A 50 -8.46 -20.53 27.27
N HIS A 51 -8.83 -20.97 26.08
CA HIS A 51 -8.32 -22.19 25.47
C HIS A 51 -7.27 -21.86 24.41
N THR A 52 -6.15 -22.59 24.44
CA THR A 52 -5.10 -22.58 23.43
C THR A 52 -4.69 -24.01 23.07
N LEU A 53 -4.32 -24.25 21.81
CA LEU A 53 -3.86 -25.57 21.36
C LEU A 53 -2.57 -26.04 22.06
N SER A 54 -1.77 -25.12 22.59
CA SER A 54 -0.53 -25.44 23.27
C SER A 54 -0.71 -25.85 24.73
N GLN A 55 -1.70 -25.28 25.44
CA GLN A 55 -1.81 -25.38 26.90
C GLN A 55 -3.16 -25.90 27.41
N GLY A 56 -4.12 -26.20 26.50
CA GLY A 56 -5.48 -26.53 26.89
C GLY A 56 -6.25 -25.32 27.44
N THR A 57 -7.19 -25.55 28.35
CA THR A 57 -8.05 -24.48 28.91
C THR A 57 -7.55 -24.06 30.28
N LYS A 58 -7.37 -22.74 30.46
CA LYS A 58 -6.93 -22.12 31.71
C LYS A 58 -7.83 -20.96 32.10
N GLU A 59 -7.86 -20.62 33.36
CA GLU A 59 -8.45 -19.39 33.84
C GLU A 59 -7.56 -18.18 33.49
N LEU A 60 -8.13 -17.14 32.89
CA LEU A 60 -7.37 -16.04 32.29
C LEU A 60 -6.53 -15.23 33.30
N LEU A 61 -7.07 -14.94 34.48
CA LEU A 61 -6.39 -14.10 35.48
C LEU A 61 -5.44 -14.88 36.37
N THR A 62 -5.82 -16.10 36.80
CA THR A 62 -5.03 -16.91 37.72
C THR A 62 -4.04 -17.83 37.01
N ASN A 63 -4.18 -17.98 35.69
CA ASN A 63 -3.42 -18.90 34.86
C ASN A 63 -3.50 -20.39 35.32
N ARG A 64 -4.53 -20.73 36.12
CA ARG A 64 -4.77 -22.10 36.63
C ARG A 64 -5.31 -22.96 35.50
N SER A 65 -4.67 -24.11 35.24
CA SER A 65 -5.19 -25.10 34.28
C SER A 65 -6.46 -25.74 34.83
N VAL A 66 -7.48 -25.83 33.98
CA VAL A 66 -8.79 -26.45 34.32
C VAL A 66 -9.13 -27.62 33.39
N SER A 67 -8.52 -27.69 32.21
CA SER A 67 -8.59 -28.83 31.29
C SER A 67 -7.28 -28.94 30.49
N GLU A 68 -6.75 -30.14 30.38
CA GLU A 68 -5.54 -30.44 29.61
C GLU A 68 -5.84 -30.80 28.14
N ASP A 69 -7.11 -30.94 27.79
CA ASP A 69 -7.50 -31.18 26.40
C ASP A 69 -7.11 -29.97 25.53
N ARG A 70 -6.30 -30.24 24.53
CA ARG A 70 -5.77 -29.24 23.59
C ARG A 70 -6.58 -29.11 22.31
N SER A 71 -7.58 -29.96 22.11
CA SER A 71 -8.46 -29.87 20.95
C SER A 71 -9.50 -28.76 21.12
N VAL A 72 -9.78 -28.03 20.05
CA VAL A 72 -10.83 -26.99 20.08
C VAL A 72 -12.22 -27.62 20.31
N VAL A 73 -12.44 -28.82 19.75
CA VAL A 73 -13.69 -29.59 19.96
C VAL A 73 -13.87 -29.93 21.43
N GLY A 74 -12.84 -30.49 22.08
CA GLY A 74 -12.88 -30.80 23.51
C GLY A 74 -13.02 -29.55 24.38
N ALA A 75 -12.47 -28.41 23.96
CA ALA A 75 -12.67 -27.15 24.66
C ALA A 75 -14.13 -26.65 24.58
N VAL A 76 -14.80 -26.82 23.44
CA VAL A 76 -16.24 -26.50 23.29
C VAL A 76 -17.08 -27.43 24.13
N ASP A 77 -16.77 -28.73 24.18
CA ASP A 77 -17.47 -29.70 25.02
C ASP A 77 -17.31 -29.39 26.53
N TYR A 78 -16.06 -29.06 26.93
CA TYR A 78 -15.80 -28.63 28.30
C TYR A 78 -16.53 -27.34 28.65
N ALA A 79 -16.50 -26.33 27.77
CA ALA A 79 -17.25 -25.09 27.98
C ALA A 79 -18.73 -25.33 28.12
N SER A 80 -19.33 -26.17 27.27
CA SER A 80 -20.75 -26.54 27.33
C SER A 80 -21.12 -27.20 28.63
N GLN A 81 -20.30 -28.16 29.10
CA GLN A 81 -20.55 -28.84 30.40
C GLN A 81 -20.45 -27.86 31.58
N GLN A 82 -19.48 -26.95 31.57
CA GLN A 82 -19.34 -25.97 32.64
C GLN A 82 -20.47 -24.94 32.64
N ILE A 83 -20.87 -24.44 31.47
CA ILE A 83 -21.98 -23.49 31.31
C ILE A 83 -23.30 -24.11 31.77
N ALA A 84 -23.57 -25.39 31.47
CA ALA A 84 -24.74 -26.08 31.95
C ALA A 84 -24.80 -26.21 33.48
N GLN A 85 -23.67 -26.25 34.16
CA GLN A 85 -23.58 -26.42 35.62
C GLN A 85 -23.52 -25.08 36.39
N ARG A 86 -22.98 -24.03 35.75
CA ARG A 86 -22.71 -22.73 36.40
C ARG A 86 -23.14 -21.59 35.49
N GLN A 87 -23.81 -20.61 36.03
CA GLN A 87 -24.17 -19.38 35.32
C GLN A 87 -23.00 -18.41 35.19
N ASN A 88 -23.10 -17.55 34.21
CA ASN A 88 -22.21 -16.39 34.01
C ASN A 88 -20.73 -16.73 33.70
N LEU A 89 -20.46 -17.86 33.10
CA LEU A 89 -19.10 -18.21 32.66
C LEU A 89 -18.77 -17.58 31.28
N SER A 90 -17.50 -17.26 31.04
CA SER A 90 -17.03 -16.79 29.74
C SER A 90 -15.85 -17.64 29.29
N PHE A 91 -15.90 -18.10 28.03
CA PHE A 91 -14.85 -18.92 27.42
C PHE A 91 -14.33 -18.26 26.17
N ILE A 92 -13.00 -18.10 26.08
CA ILE A 92 -12.29 -17.58 24.90
C ILE A 92 -11.65 -18.78 24.21
N LEU A 93 -12.01 -19.00 22.96
CA LEU A 93 -11.41 -19.98 22.06
C LEU A 93 -10.47 -19.26 21.11
N THR A 94 -9.18 -19.59 21.16
CA THR A 94 -8.19 -19.09 20.24
C THR A 94 -7.89 -20.12 19.15
N GLU A 95 -7.34 -19.68 18.04
CA GLU A 95 -6.87 -20.58 16.96
C GLU A 95 -7.99 -21.48 16.38
N VAL A 96 -9.19 -20.94 16.28
CA VAL A 96 -10.34 -21.65 15.74
C VAL A 96 -10.34 -21.59 14.21
N ALA A 97 -10.35 -22.76 13.59
CA ALA A 97 -10.46 -22.91 12.13
C ALA A 97 -11.84 -23.45 11.73
N ASP A 98 -12.16 -23.39 10.44
CA ASP A 98 -13.34 -24.01 9.82
C ASP A 98 -14.70 -23.56 10.39
N ILE A 99 -14.80 -22.28 10.79
CA ILE A 99 -16.04 -21.65 11.27
C ILE A 99 -16.65 -20.66 10.28
N GLU A 100 -16.15 -20.62 9.04
CA GLU A 100 -16.61 -19.70 8.00
C GLU A 100 -17.90 -20.18 7.34
N ASP A 101 -18.06 -21.49 7.26
CA ASP A 101 -19.14 -22.18 6.57
C ASP A 101 -19.90 -23.14 7.49
N ASP A 102 -20.94 -23.77 6.96
CA ASP A 102 -21.73 -24.79 7.62
C ASP A 102 -20.96 -26.11 7.73
N THR A 103 -20.19 -26.26 8.79
CA THR A 103 -19.39 -27.46 9.10
C THR A 103 -19.95 -28.18 10.33
N PRO A 104 -19.61 -29.46 10.58
CA PRO A 104 -19.96 -30.15 11.82
C PRO A 104 -19.51 -29.39 13.07
N PHE A 105 -18.31 -28.77 13.02
CA PHE A 105 -17.78 -28.00 14.13
C PHE A 105 -18.55 -26.67 14.32
N SER A 106 -18.90 -25.97 13.24
CA SER A 106 -19.71 -24.74 13.34
C SER A 106 -21.08 -25.02 13.96
N ARG A 107 -21.67 -26.18 13.67
CA ARG A 107 -22.95 -26.61 14.30
C ARG A 107 -22.78 -26.94 15.79
N GLN A 108 -21.72 -27.66 16.15
CA GLN A 108 -21.40 -27.93 17.56
C GLN A 108 -21.20 -26.62 18.36
N LEU A 109 -20.48 -25.65 17.75
CA LEU A 109 -20.29 -24.34 18.35
C LEU A 109 -21.61 -23.58 18.47
N LEU A 110 -22.53 -23.71 17.51
CA LEU A 110 -23.85 -23.11 17.55
C LEU A 110 -24.69 -23.68 18.72
N ASP A 111 -24.67 -25.01 18.92
CA ASP A 111 -25.33 -25.65 20.03
C ASP A 111 -24.79 -25.15 21.38
N ALA A 112 -23.48 -24.99 21.51
CA ALA A 112 -22.84 -24.42 22.68
C ALA A 112 -23.21 -22.94 22.91
N VAL A 113 -23.36 -22.15 21.83
CA VAL A 113 -23.84 -20.74 21.90
C VAL A 113 -25.31 -20.68 22.36
N MET A 114 -26.17 -21.58 21.90
CA MET A 114 -27.55 -21.65 22.33
C MET A 114 -27.64 -21.99 23.83
N LEU A 115 -26.85 -22.95 24.28
CA LEU A 115 -26.75 -23.28 25.71
C LEU A 115 -26.22 -22.09 26.53
N ALA A 116 -25.24 -21.36 26.01
CA ALA A 116 -24.72 -20.14 26.65
C ALA A 116 -25.82 -19.07 26.79
N ALA A 117 -26.66 -18.91 25.78
CA ALA A 117 -27.78 -17.97 25.82
C ALA A 117 -28.79 -18.30 26.94
N GLU A 118 -29.04 -19.59 27.19
CA GLU A 118 -29.96 -20.05 28.25
C GLU A 118 -29.39 -19.85 29.67
N HIS A 119 -28.08 -19.97 29.85
CA HIS A 119 -27.40 -19.93 31.14
C HIS A 119 -26.63 -18.64 31.44
N GLY A 120 -26.76 -17.61 30.58
CA GLY A 120 -26.01 -16.36 30.72
C GLY A 120 -24.49 -16.50 30.50
N GLY A 121 -24.09 -17.58 29.83
CA GLY A 121 -22.69 -17.79 29.41
C GLY A 121 -22.31 -16.93 28.22
N VAL A 122 -21.01 -16.81 27.98
CA VAL A 122 -20.45 -16.10 26.81
C VAL A 122 -19.36 -16.94 26.16
N LEU A 123 -19.53 -17.26 24.87
CA LEU A 123 -18.50 -17.88 24.06
C LEU A 123 -17.84 -16.82 23.17
N ILE A 124 -16.53 -16.70 23.25
CA ILE A 124 -15.74 -15.74 22.51
C ILE A 124 -14.79 -16.52 21.56
N VAL A 125 -14.76 -16.13 20.30
CA VAL A 125 -13.86 -16.72 19.32
C VAL A 125 -12.92 -15.65 18.79
N ILE A 126 -11.61 -15.89 18.86
CA ILE A 126 -10.60 -15.05 18.20
C ILE A 126 -10.21 -15.72 16.89
N THR A 127 -10.41 -15.00 15.77
CA THR A 127 -10.20 -15.52 14.41
C THR A 127 -9.67 -14.44 13.49
N THR A 128 -9.02 -14.84 12.40
CA THR A 128 -8.59 -13.92 11.33
C THR A 128 -9.61 -13.84 10.19
N LYS A 129 -10.53 -14.80 10.13
CA LYS A 129 -11.49 -14.97 9.04
C LYS A 129 -12.92 -14.64 9.47
N PRO A 130 -13.85 -14.46 8.52
CA PRO A 130 -15.28 -14.32 8.84
C PRO A 130 -15.82 -15.56 9.56
N VAL A 131 -16.90 -15.37 10.27
CA VAL A 131 -17.62 -16.45 10.97
C VAL A 131 -18.92 -16.75 10.24
N TRP A 132 -19.34 -18.02 10.23
CA TRP A 132 -20.58 -18.49 9.63
C TRP A 132 -21.80 -17.62 10.02
N GLY A 133 -22.59 -17.23 9.03
CA GLY A 133 -23.67 -16.26 9.20
C GLY A 133 -24.74 -16.66 10.23
N GLN A 134 -24.93 -17.97 10.50
CA GLN A 134 -25.85 -18.40 11.55
C GLN A 134 -25.31 -18.14 12.96
N LEU A 135 -24.01 -18.37 13.20
CA LEU A 135 -23.36 -18.01 14.46
C LEU A 135 -23.40 -16.50 14.72
N GLN A 136 -23.21 -15.69 13.67
CA GLN A 136 -23.26 -14.22 13.80
C GLN A 136 -24.64 -13.70 14.25
N ARG A 137 -25.74 -14.41 13.95
CA ARG A 137 -27.09 -14.00 14.36
C ARG A 137 -27.30 -14.07 15.88
N PHE A 138 -26.53 -14.87 16.59
CA PHE A 138 -26.61 -15.03 18.04
C PHE A 138 -25.62 -14.14 18.79
N GLY A 139 -24.84 -13.32 18.10
CA GLY A 139 -23.77 -12.59 18.73
C GLY A 139 -23.42 -11.25 18.08
N MET A 140 -22.30 -10.73 18.54
CA MET A 140 -21.70 -9.49 18.05
C MET A 140 -20.30 -9.74 17.55
N SER A 141 -19.92 -8.99 16.50
CA SER A 141 -18.58 -9.05 15.93
C SER A 141 -17.78 -7.80 16.27
N LEU A 142 -16.54 -8.00 16.67
CA LEU A 142 -15.56 -6.95 16.91
C LEU A 142 -14.36 -7.15 15.98
N VAL A 143 -13.71 -6.06 15.62
CA VAL A 143 -12.45 -6.07 14.86
C VAL A 143 -11.43 -5.28 15.65
N LEU A 144 -10.29 -5.91 15.98
CA LEU A 144 -9.13 -5.23 16.51
C LEU A 144 -8.10 -5.10 15.39
N SER A 145 -7.91 -3.87 14.93
CA SER A 145 -6.90 -3.54 13.93
C SER A 145 -5.50 -3.44 14.56
N PRO A 146 -4.42 -3.57 13.76
CA PRO A 146 -3.08 -3.22 14.24
C PRO A 146 -3.04 -1.82 14.86
N PRO A 147 -2.06 -1.54 15.73
CA PRO A 147 -1.91 -0.24 16.38
C PRO A 147 -1.90 0.91 15.37
N ASN A 148 -2.65 1.96 15.66
CA ASN A 148 -2.61 3.21 14.91
C ASN A 148 -1.35 4.02 15.30
N GLU A 149 -1.15 5.19 14.69
CA GLU A 149 0.03 6.02 14.92
C GLU A 149 0.18 6.46 16.40
N ASP A 150 -0.93 6.82 17.06
CA ASP A 150 -0.91 7.26 18.45
C ASP A 150 -0.61 6.09 19.40
N GLU A 151 -1.23 4.94 19.19
CA GLU A 151 -0.97 3.71 19.95
C GLU A 151 0.47 3.21 19.72
N MET A 152 0.97 3.29 18.49
CA MET A 152 2.34 2.94 18.17
C MET A 152 3.35 3.87 18.85
N LEU A 153 3.01 5.17 18.97
CA LEU A 153 3.84 6.12 19.71
C LEU A 153 3.94 5.76 21.20
N GLU A 154 2.85 5.30 21.82
CA GLU A 154 2.88 4.81 23.19
C GLU A 154 3.77 3.57 23.34
N ILE A 155 3.65 2.61 22.44
CA ILE A 155 4.51 1.39 22.40
C ILE A 155 5.99 1.77 22.27
N ILE A 156 6.32 2.67 21.33
CA ILE A 156 7.70 3.13 21.13
C ILE A 156 8.25 3.80 22.40
N ARG A 157 7.46 4.69 23.01
CA ARG A 157 7.87 5.39 24.23
C ARG A 157 8.10 4.46 25.40
N GLU A 158 7.27 3.45 25.55
CA GLU A 158 7.44 2.43 26.58
C GLU A 158 8.72 1.63 26.35
N GLN A 159 8.92 1.11 25.15
CA GLN A 159 10.08 0.30 24.80
C GLN A 159 11.39 1.09 24.85
N VAL A 160 11.45 2.25 24.21
CA VAL A 160 12.65 3.09 24.15
C VAL A 160 12.92 3.76 25.52
N GLY A 161 11.87 4.17 26.24
CA GLY A 161 11.96 4.83 27.53
C GLY A 161 12.63 3.96 28.60
N ALA A 162 12.39 2.65 28.60
CA ALA A 162 13.02 1.71 29.50
C ALA A 162 14.56 1.67 29.38
N TYR A 163 15.11 2.04 28.23
CA TYR A 163 16.54 1.97 27.92
C TYR A 163 17.25 3.33 27.85
N ARG A 164 16.53 4.48 27.99
CA ARG A 164 17.13 5.83 27.92
C ARG A 164 18.28 6.06 28.90
N ASN A 165 18.28 5.36 30.02
CA ASN A 165 19.35 5.44 31.04
C ASN A 165 20.51 4.46 30.79
N GLN A 166 20.36 3.53 29.84
CA GLN A 166 21.34 2.49 29.58
C GLN A 166 22.13 2.73 28.29
N PHE A 167 21.48 3.34 27.28
CA PHE A 167 22.06 3.56 25.96
C PHE A 167 21.87 5.01 25.50
N PRO A 168 22.78 5.54 24.65
CA PRO A 168 22.59 6.81 23.99
C PRO A 168 21.45 6.74 22.97
N ILE A 169 20.39 7.50 23.19
CA ILE A 169 19.21 7.60 22.33
C ILE A 169 19.10 9.03 21.83
N GLU A 170 19.33 9.24 20.53
CA GLU A 170 19.31 10.55 19.88
C GLU A 170 17.89 10.98 19.45
N TRP A 171 16.89 10.10 19.54
CA TRP A 171 15.52 10.44 19.14
C TRP A 171 14.90 11.45 20.08
N ASP A 172 14.43 12.54 19.50
CA ASP A 172 13.55 13.50 20.15
C ASP A 172 12.06 13.13 19.96
N ALA A 173 11.16 13.95 20.48
CA ALA A 173 9.71 13.70 20.39
C ALA A 173 9.18 13.72 18.92
N ALA A 174 9.86 14.39 18.00
CA ALA A 174 9.49 14.42 16.59
C ALA A 174 9.96 13.14 15.91
N ASP A 175 11.16 12.66 16.23
CA ASP A 175 11.71 11.40 15.72
C ASP A 175 10.86 10.21 16.21
N GLU A 176 10.42 10.19 17.48
CA GLU A 176 9.51 9.16 18.02
C GLU A 176 8.17 9.13 17.28
N ARG A 177 7.59 10.30 16.98
CA ARG A 177 6.37 10.37 16.15
C ARG A 177 6.60 9.89 14.73
N GLN A 178 7.73 10.22 14.13
CA GLN A 178 8.08 9.72 12.80
C GLN A 178 8.26 8.21 12.81
N ALA A 179 8.91 7.64 13.83
CA ALA A 179 9.01 6.20 14.01
C ALA A 179 7.64 5.54 14.16
N ALA A 180 6.73 6.16 14.93
CA ALA A 180 5.35 5.70 15.09
C ALA A 180 4.58 5.70 13.76
N ALA A 181 4.70 6.76 12.98
CA ALA A 181 4.10 6.85 11.65
C ALA A 181 4.66 5.78 10.69
N ILE A 182 5.95 5.48 10.78
CA ILE A 182 6.59 4.42 9.99
C ILE A 182 6.03 3.05 10.40
N LEU A 183 5.96 2.74 11.69
CA LEU A 183 5.56 1.42 12.20
C LEU A 183 4.04 1.23 12.29
N ALA A 184 3.24 2.28 12.18
CA ALA A 184 1.79 2.14 12.17
C ALA A 184 1.32 1.09 11.15
N GLY A 185 0.31 0.27 11.53
CA GLY A 185 -0.27 -0.77 10.68
C GLY A 185 0.42 -2.13 10.72
N ILE A 186 1.56 -2.30 11.43
CA ILE A 186 2.07 -3.62 11.80
C ILE A 186 1.56 -4.03 13.19
N SER A 187 1.67 -5.30 13.52
CA SER A 187 1.28 -5.78 14.85
C SER A 187 2.19 -5.23 15.95
N GLN A 188 1.69 -5.16 17.17
CA GLN A 188 2.47 -4.74 18.34
C GLN A 188 3.75 -5.59 18.50
N ILE A 189 3.64 -6.91 18.37
CA ILE A 189 4.78 -7.83 18.52
C ILE A 189 5.83 -7.58 17.44
N GLU A 190 5.42 -7.33 16.20
CA GLU A 190 6.35 -7.00 15.12
C GLU A 190 7.07 -5.69 15.38
N ALA A 191 6.35 -4.67 15.85
CA ALA A 191 6.93 -3.39 16.22
C ALA A 191 7.93 -3.53 17.38
N GLU A 192 7.56 -4.25 18.43
CA GLU A 192 8.44 -4.54 19.57
C GLU A 192 9.72 -5.28 19.14
N ASN A 193 9.60 -6.28 18.25
CA ASN A 193 10.75 -7.00 17.72
C ASN A 193 11.69 -6.10 16.91
N ILE A 194 11.15 -5.21 16.08
CA ILE A 194 11.95 -4.27 15.31
C ILE A 194 12.69 -3.31 16.25
N ILE A 195 11.99 -2.73 17.22
CA ILE A 195 12.58 -1.80 18.19
C ILE A 195 13.64 -2.51 19.04
N ALA A 196 13.37 -3.72 19.50
CA ALA A 196 14.33 -4.52 20.25
C ALA A 196 15.61 -4.82 19.43
N THR A 197 15.46 -5.03 18.10
CA THR A 197 16.61 -5.23 17.20
C THR A 197 17.46 -3.96 17.11
N LEU A 198 16.85 -2.77 17.06
CA LEU A 198 17.60 -1.51 17.11
C LEU A 198 18.29 -1.30 18.46
N LEU A 199 17.59 -1.56 19.55
CA LEU A 199 18.15 -1.43 20.90
C LEU A 199 19.33 -2.39 21.13
N ALA A 200 19.34 -3.55 20.49
CA ALA A 200 20.46 -4.51 20.55
C ALA A 200 21.79 -3.94 20.01
N ASN A 201 21.73 -2.90 19.16
CA ASN A 201 22.93 -2.19 18.70
C ASN A 201 23.58 -1.30 19.79
N GLY A 202 22.96 -1.16 20.97
CA GLY A 202 23.45 -0.37 22.09
C GLY A 202 23.39 1.16 21.88
N ARG A 203 22.71 1.63 20.87
CA ARG A 203 22.44 3.05 20.59
C ARG A 203 21.26 3.18 19.62
N ILE A 204 20.59 4.31 19.67
CA ILE A 204 19.59 4.71 18.65
C ILE A 204 19.99 6.07 18.09
N THR A 205 20.08 6.16 16.77
CA THR A 205 20.44 7.35 16.00
C THR A 205 19.29 7.78 15.10
N LYS A 206 19.37 8.97 14.50
CA LYS A 206 18.36 9.42 13.51
C LYS A 206 18.35 8.59 12.22
N ASP A 207 19.48 7.98 11.87
CA ASP A 207 19.58 7.10 10.69
C ASP A 207 18.77 5.81 10.86
N ASP A 208 18.50 5.38 12.10
CA ASP A 208 17.73 4.18 12.39
C ASP A 208 16.24 4.30 11.98
N LEU A 209 15.73 5.51 11.77
CA LEU A 209 14.41 5.72 11.16
C LEU A 209 14.32 5.07 9.76
N ARG A 210 15.43 5.11 9.01
CA ARG A 210 15.51 4.42 7.72
C ARG A 210 15.56 2.90 7.89
N GLU A 211 16.21 2.41 8.94
CA GLU A 211 16.26 0.97 9.24
C GLU A 211 14.88 0.45 9.65
N LEU A 212 14.09 1.23 10.41
CA LEU A 212 12.68 0.91 10.69
C LEU A 212 11.85 0.72 9.42
N MET A 213 11.99 1.64 8.46
CA MET A 213 11.30 1.49 7.17
C MET A 213 11.69 0.20 6.47
N LEU A 214 12.98 -0.12 6.40
CA LEU A 214 13.48 -1.34 5.77
C LEU A 214 13.01 -2.60 6.51
N ALA A 215 12.93 -2.57 7.83
CA ALA A 215 12.45 -3.68 8.64
C ALA A 215 10.95 -3.93 8.43
N LYS A 216 10.13 -2.86 8.46
CA LYS A 216 8.70 -2.95 8.12
C LYS A 216 8.47 -3.55 6.74
N ASP A 217 9.23 -3.09 5.75
CA ASP A 217 9.13 -3.57 4.38
C ASP A 217 9.43 -5.08 4.24
N ARG A 218 10.35 -5.62 5.03
CA ARG A 218 10.64 -7.07 5.03
C ARG A 218 9.45 -7.88 5.53
N ILE A 219 8.71 -7.39 6.51
CA ILE A 219 7.50 -8.06 7.02
C ILE A 219 6.45 -8.20 5.91
N PHE A 220 6.30 -7.17 5.07
CA PHE A 220 5.31 -7.16 4.01
C PHE A 220 5.81 -7.73 2.67
N ALA A 221 7.11 -8.01 2.52
CA ALA A 221 7.70 -8.52 1.28
C ALA A 221 7.11 -9.86 0.82
N ASP A 222 6.63 -10.68 1.77
CA ASP A 222 6.08 -12.01 1.52
C ASP A 222 4.54 -12.02 1.38
N ILE A 223 3.89 -10.84 1.51
CA ILE A 223 2.43 -10.76 1.38
C ILE A 223 2.08 -10.67 -0.11
N SER A 224 1.29 -11.63 -0.59
CA SER A 224 0.92 -11.77 -2.00
C SER A 224 0.14 -10.57 -2.53
N GLY A 225 0.51 -10.10 -3.72
CA GLY A 225 -0.26 -9.12 -4.51
C GLY A 225 0.38 -7.77 -4.73
N ILE A 226 1.31 -7.32 -3.87
CA ILE A 226 2.16 -6.14 -4.12
C ILE A 226 3.62 -6.49 -3.95
N GLU A 227 4.45 -5.95 -4.82
CA GLU A 227 5.90 -6.15 -4.86
C GLU A 227 6.61 -4.86 -4.45
N ARG A 228 7.55 -4.95 -3.50
CA ARG A 228 8.38 -3.80 -3.19
C ARG A 228 9.41 -3.56 -4.28
N VAL A 229 9.48 -2.33 -4.77
CA VAL A 229 10.47 -1.91 -5.76
C VAL A 229 11.61 -1.17 -5.07
N GLN A 230 12.83 -1.72 -5.18
CA GLN A 230 14.02 -1.02 -4.69
C GLN A 230 14.36 0.14 -5.65
N VAL A 231 14.41 1.33 -5.08
CA VAL A 231 14.71 2.56 -5.83
C VAL A 231 16.16 2.97 -5.55
N ARG A 232 17.03 2.90 -6.55
CA ARG A 232 18.44 3.33 -6.43
C ARG A 232 18.57 4.78 -6.88
N GLY A 233 19.17 5.64 -6.06
CA GLY A 233 19.16 7.10 -6.23
C GLY A 233 19.76 7.61 -7.55
N GLU A 234 20.76 6.91 -8.11
CA GLU A 234 21.42 7.33 -9.37
C GLU A 234 20.52 7.16 -10.62
N GLU A 235 19.44 6.40 -10.53
CA GLU A 235 18.55 6.08 -11.66
C GLU A 235 17.36 7.04 -11.82
N LEU A 236 17.23 8.06 -10.97
CA LEU A 236 15.94 8.70 -10.69
C LEU A 236 15.78 10.13 -11.22
N ASN A 237 16.77 10.65 -11.92
CA ASN A 237 16.64 11.95 -12.56
C ASN A 237 15.74 11.82 -13.81
N VAL A 238 14.50 12.24 -13.68
CA VAL A 238 13.56 12.38 -14.80
C VAL A 238 13.78 13.77 -15.39
N GLY A 239 14.26 13.83 -16.64
CA GLY A 239 14.36 15.08 -17.37
C GLY A 239 12.97 15.61 -17.76
N GLY A 240 12.80 16.92 -17.72
CA GLY A 240 11.54 17.57 -18.07
C GLY A 240 10.42 17.39 -17.03
N LEU A 241 9.17 17.33 -17.54
CA LEU A 241 7.95 17.15 -16.76
C LEU A 241 7.72 18.25 -15.70
N GLY A 242 8.05 19.49 -16.01
CA GLY A 242 8.00 20.62 -15.07
C GLY A 242 6.61 20.85 -14.45
N GLY A 243 5.53 20.68 -15.21
CA GLY A 243 4.16 20.81 -14.71
C GLY A 243 3.80 19.73 -13.68
N LEU A 244 4.18 18.47 -13.94
CA LEU A 244 3.99 17.36 -13.02
C LEU A 244 4.81 17.58 -11.73
N LYS A 245 6.08 17.94 -11.84
CA LYS A 245 6.95 18.20 -10.68
C LYS A 245 6.38 19.31 -9.79
N ALA A 246 5.96 20.44 -10.37
CA ALA A 246 5.37 21.55 -9.62
C ALA A 246 4.06 21.16 -8.91
N TRP A 247 3.25 20.28 -9.52
CA TRP A 247 2.05 19.76 -8.88
C TRP A 247 2.40 18.83 -7.71
N LEU A 248 3.35 17.91 -7.90
CA LEU A 248 3.80 16.98 -6.87
C LEU A 248 4.39 17.69 -5.64
N ASP A 249 5.12 18.80 -5.83
CA ASP A 249 5.66 19.61 -4.72
C ASP A 249 4.55 20.23 -3.86
N ARG A 250 3.37 20.50 -4.43
CA ARG A 250 2.20 20.97 -3.69
C ARG A 250 1.47 19.86 -2.95
N GLU A 251 1.40 18.66 -3.54
CA GLU A 251 0.70 17.52 -2.96
C GLU A 251 1.50 16.83 -1.84
N ARG A 252 2.83 16.86 -1.91
CA ARG A 252 3.71 16.22 -0.93
C ARG A 252 3.39 16.59 0.54
N PRO A 253 3.28 17.87 0.93
CA PRO A 253 2.98 18.21 2.32
C PRO A 253 1.59 17.74 2.75
N LEU A 254 0.63 17.62 1.82
CA LEU A 254 -0.73 17.19 2.12
C LEU A 254 -0.81 15.68 2.42
N LEU A 255 0.11 14.86 1.88
CA LEU A 255 0.14 13.43 2.17
C LEU A 255 0.52 13.13 3.62
N THR A 256 1.40 13.95 4.21
CA THR A 256 1.93 13.73 5.57
C THR A 256 1.22 14.55 6.65
N ALA A 257 0.48 15.60 6.26
CA ALA A 257 -0.23 16.47 7.19
C ALA A 257 -1.46 15.79 7.83
N ASP A 258 -1.79 16.19 9.06
CA ASP A 258 -3.10 15.86 9.63
C ASP A 258 -4.13 16.88 9.11
N LEU A 259 -4.93 16.42 8.15
CA LEU A 259 -5.93 17.26 7.48
C LEU A 259 -7.37 17.02 7.99
N ARG A 260 -7.54 16.18 9.01
CA ARG A 260 -8.86 15.76 9.52
C ARG A 260 -9.68 16.95 10.02
N GLU A 261 -9.04 17.87 10.76
CA GLU A 261 -9.72 19.06 11.29
C GLU A 261 -10.23 20.01 10.20
N ARG A 262 -9.62 19.98 9.02
CA ARG A 262 -10.00 20.84 7.89
C ARG A 262 -10.95 20.15 6.90
N GLY A 263 -11.30 18.88 7.16
CA GLY A 263 -12.15 18.08 6.27
C GLY A 263 -11.53 17.80 4.89
N ILE A 264 -10.21 17.99 4.75
CA ILE A 264 -9.47 17.72 3.51
C ILE A 264 -8.99 16.27 3.53
N ARG A 265 -9.15 15.56 2.43
CA ARG A 265 -8.61 14.20 2.28
C ARG A 265 -7.16 14.25 1.82
N PRO A 266 -6.31 13.29 2.22
CA PRO A 266 -4.96 13.18 1.66
C PRO A 266 -5.03 12.94 0.15
N PRO A 267 -3.99 13.38 -0.61
CA PRO A 267 -3.94 13.16 -2.05
C PRO A 267 -3.93 11.65 -2.35
N ARG A 268 -4.71 11.27 -3.37
CA ARG A 268 -4.88 9.88 -3.80
C ARG A 268 -3.86 9.45 -4.83
N GLY A 269 -3.46 10.38 -5.68
CA GLY A 269 -2.48 10.12 -6.71
C GLY A 269 -2.84 10.65 -8.10
N CYS A 270 -2.04 10.26 -9.08
CA CYS A 270 -2.17 10.70 -10.45
C CYS A 270 -2.15 9.53 -11.46
N LEU A 271 -2.77 9.78 -12.61
CA LEU A 271 -2.70 8.92 -13.78
C LEU A 271 -1.82 9.58 -14.83
N LEU A 272 -0.75 8.92 -15.23
CA LEU A 272 0.18 9.35 -16.28
C LEU A 272 -0.16 8.65 -17.59
N VAL A 273 -0.67 9.39 -18.55
CA VAL A 273 -1.07 8.90 -19.86
C VAL A 273 -0.20 9.55 -20.93
N GLY A 274 0.07 8.87 -22.02
CA GLY A 274 0.76 9.52 -23.15
C GLY A 274 1.71 8.60 -23.89
N VAL A 275 2.63 9.22 -24.65
CA VAL A 275 3.51 8.52 -25.58
C VAL A 275 4.39 7.48 -24.87
N PRO A 276 4.48 6.25 -25.40
CA PRO A 276 5.40 5.24 -24.86
C PRO A 276 6.86 5.72 -24.85
N GLY A 277 7.64 5.28 -23.86
CA GLY A 277 9.05 5.62 -23.74
C GLY A 277 9.37 7.03 -23.22
N CYS A 278 8.36 7.83 -22.83
CA CYS A 278 8.56 9.21 -22.35
C CYS A 278 8.67 9.33 -20.82
N GLY A 279 9.04 8.27 -20.10
CA GLY A 279 9.40 8.33 -18.68
C GLY A 279 8.25 8.18 -17.68
N LYS A 280 7.05 7.76 -18.09
CA LYS A 280 5.90 7.57 -17.18
C LYS A 280 6.22 6.65 -16.00
N SER A 281 6.72 5.45 -16.25
CA SER A 281 7.08 4.48 -15.21
C SER A 281 8.28 4.93 -14.37
N LEU A 282 9.22 5.67 -14.96
CA LEU A 282 10.33 6.28 -14.24
C LEU A 282 9.86 7.35 -13.26
N SER A 283 8.80 8.07 -13.60
CA SER A 283 8.22 9.10 -12.73
C SER A 283 7.70 8.53 -11.42
N ALA A 284 7.10 7.33 -11.40
CA ALA A 284 6.66 6.67 -10.17
C ALA A 284 7.84 6.42 -9.21
N LYS A 285 8.97 5.95 -9.74
CA LYS A 285 10.20 5.73 -8.97
C LYS A 285 10.78 7.05 -8.44
N ALA A 286 10.79 8.09 -9.28
CA ALA A 286 11.29 9.41 -8.90
C ALA A 286 10.42 10.06 -7.81
N ILE A 287 9.10 9.92 -7.87
CA ILE A 287 8.17 10.41 -6.84
C ILE A 287 8.48 9.76 -5.49
N ALA A 288 8.55 8.43 -5.44
CA ALA A 288 8.83 7.70 -4.23
C ALA A 288 10.18 8.10 -3.60
N HIS A 289 11.21 8.26 -4.42
CA HIS A 289 12.52 8.70 -3.97
C HIS A 289 12.49 10.13 -3.40
N ASN A 290 11.95 11.08 -4.17
CA ASN A 290 11.91 12.50 -3.79
C ASN A 290 11.07 12.74 -2.53
N TRP A 291 10.04 11.92 -2.32
CA TRP A 291 9.19 11.97 -1.15
C TRP A 291 9.75 11.15 0.02
N SER A 292 10.83 10.39 -0.21
CA SER A 292 11.42 9.45 0.77
C SER A 292 10.41 8.41 1.27
N LEU A 293 9.54 7.94 0.37
CA LEU A 293 8.52 6.95 0.64
C LEU A 293 8.87 5.60 -0.01
N PRO A 294 8.47 4.47 0.58
CA PRO A 294 8.60 3.17 -0.05
C PRO A 294 7.74 3.10 -1.32
N LEU A 295 8.26 2.41 -2.33
CA LEU A 295 7.57 2.15 -3.60
C LEU A 295 7.11 0.70 -3.65
N TYR A 296 5.80 0.51 -3.82
CA TYR A 296 5.20 -0.80 -4.07
C TYR A 296 4.60 -0.85 -5.46
N ARG A 297 4.74 -1.98 -6.14
CA ARG A 297 4.14 -2.24 -7.44
C ARG A 297 2.96 -3.17 -7.28
N LEU A 298 1.80 -2.77 -7.78
CA LEU A 298 0.65 -3.63 -7.96
C LEU A 298 0.62 -4.12 -9.41
N ASP A 299 0.75 -5.43 -9.59
CA ASP A 299 0.68 -6.05 -10.91
C ASP A 299 -0.64 -6.81 -11.06
N PHE A 300 -1.53 -6.30 -11.90
CA PHE A 300 -2.81 -6.95 -12.14
C PHE A 300 -2.67 -8.35 -12.76
N SER A 301 -1.56 -8.64 -13.46
CA SER A 301 -1.34 -9.97 -14.03
C SER A 301 -1.21 -11.06 -12.96
N THR A 302 -0.68 -10.72 -11.79
CA THR A 302 -0.54 -11.66 -10.65
C THR A 302 -1.84 -11.84 -9.87
N ILE A 303 -2.77 -10.90 -10.03
CA ILE A 303 -4.07 -10.91 -9.36
C ILE A 303 -5.03 -11.88 -10.05
N TYR A 304 -4.96 -12.00 -11.38
CA TYR A 304 -5.83 -12.92 -12.11
C TYR A 304 -5.57 -14.36 -11.68
N GLY A 305 -6.61 -15.03 -11.14
CA GLY A 305 -6.58 -16.41 -10.69
C GLY A 305 -7.29 -17.34 -11.67
N GLN A 306 -7.06 -18.64 -11.51
CA GLN A 306 -7.68 -19.66 -12.36
C GLN A 306 -9.16 -19.92 -12.03
N TYR A 307 -9.60 -19.56 -10.81
CA TYR A 307 -10.95 -19.82 -10.33
C TYR A 307 -11.74 -18.53 -10.05
N LEU A 308 -13.05 -18.57 -10.27
CA LEU A 308 -13.98 -17.47 -9.94
C LEU A 308 -13.87 -17.08 -8.47
N GLY A 309 -13.76 -15.77 -8.20
CA GLY A 309 -13.64 -15.21 -6.85
C GLY A 309 -12.22 -15.12 -6.29
N GLN A 310 -11.24 -15.89 -6.79
CA GLN A 310 -9.85 -15.78 -6.33
C GLN A 310 -9.22 -14.43 -6.68
N SER A 311 -9.50 -13.91 -7.86
CA SER A 311 -8.96 -12.63 -8.32
C SER A 311 -9.45 -11.46 -7.47
N GLU A 312 -10.72 -11.47 -7.09
CA GLU A 312 -11.32 -10.44 -6.22
C GLU A 312 -10.73 -10.49 -4.80
N GLY A 313 -10.55 -11.71 -4.25
CA GLY A 313 -9.87 -11.91 -2.98
C GLY A 313 -8.43 -11.39 -2.98
N ARG A 314 -7.64 -11.77 -4.00
CA ARG A 314 -6.25 -11.31 -4.14
C ARG A 314 -6.12 -9.79 -4.29
N LEU A 315 -7.01 -9.17 -5.09
CA LEU A 315 -7.03 -7.71 -5.21
C LEU A 315 -7.36 -7.05 -3.87
N LYS A 316 -8.34 -7.58 -3.15
CA LYS A 316 -8.72 -7.08 -1.83
C LYS A 316 -7.56 -7.15 -0.85
N ASP A 317 -6.86 -8.27 -0.82
CA ASP A 317 -5.71 -8.49 0.07
C ASP A 317 -4.54 -7.58 -0.31
N ALA A 318 -4.26 -7.40 -1.60
CA ALA A 318 -3.24 -6.50 -2.10
C ALA A 318 -3.52 -5.03 -1.73
N LEU A 319 -4.77 -4.57 -1.90
CA LEU A 319 -5.18 -3.21 -1.54
C LEU A 319 -5.19 -3.00 -0.02
N ALA A 320 -5.63 -3.99 0.76
CA ALA A 320 -5.54 -3.95 2.21
C ALA A 320 -4.08 -3.88 2.68
N THR A 321 -3.18 -4.63 2.02
CA THR A 321 -1.75 -4.55 2.29
C THR A 321 -1.20 -3.15 1.98
N ALA A 322 -1.61 -2.52 0.86
CA ALA A 322 -1.21 -1.15 0.54
C ALA A 322 -1.65 -0.16 1.63
N ASP A 323 -2.86 -0.33 2.18
CA ASP A 323 -3.35 0.48 3.31
C ASP A 323 -2.51 0.26 4.58
N HIS A 324 -2.06 -0.96 4.84
CA HIS A 324 -1.22 -1.29 6.01
C HIS A 324 0.22 -0.79 5.90
N VAL A 325 0.80 -0.77 4.68
CA VAL A 325 2.17 -0.27 4.48
C VAL A 325 2.24 1.24 4.31
N ALA A 326 1.12 1.95 4.34
CA ALA A 326 1.08 3.40 4.26
C ALA A 326 1.90 4.05 5.41
N PRO A 327 2.55 5.21 5.20
CA PRO A 327 2.55 6.00 3.96
C PRO A 327 3.46 5.41 2.88
N CYS A 328 2.96 5.30 1.64
CA CYS A 328 3.71 4.71 0.53
C CYS A 328 3.27 5.27 -0.83
N VAL A 329 4.08 5.01 -1.85
CA VAL A 329 3.70 5.18 -3.26
C VAL A 329 3.31 3.81 -3.83
N LEU A 330 2.10 3.69 -4.35
CA LEU A 330 1.62 2.49 -5.04
C LEU A 330 1.69 2.73 -6.55
N TRP A 331 2.59 2.03 -7.21
CA TRP A 331 2.77 2.11 -8.65
C TRP A 331 2.00 1.01 -9.38
N ILE A 332 1.20 1.41 -10.36
CA ILE A 332 0.45 0.51 -11.23
C ILE A 332 0.89 0.78 -12.67
N ASP A 333 1.69 -0.12 -13.22
CA ASP A 333 2.19 0.06 -14.58
C ASP A 333 1.21 -0.51 -15.60
N GLU A 334 1.01 0.22 -16.69
CA GLU A 334 0.14 -0.18 -17.81
C GLU A 334 -1.25 -0.65 -17.33
N ILE A 335 -1.89 0.18 -16.50
CA ILE A 335 -3.19 -0.13 -15.86
C ILE A 335 -4.26 -0.58 -16.85
N GLU A 336 -4.19 -0.10 -18.11
CA GLU A 336 -5.09 -0.50 -19.19
C GLU A 336 -5.02 -1.99 -19.51
N LYS A 337 -3.83 -2.64 -19.35
CA LYS A 337 -3.69 -4.09 -19.58
C LYS A 337 -4.41 -4.89 -18.51
N GLY A 338 -4.31 -4.45 -17.25
CA GLY A 338 -4.96 -5.09 -16.13
C GLY A 338 -6.49 -4.94 -16.11
N LEU A 339 -7.00 -3.87 -16.72
CA LEU A 339 -8.42 -3.54 -16.71
C LEU A 339 -9.13 -3.74 -18.06
N ALA A 340 -8.41 -4.18 -19.10
CA ALA A 340 -8.93 -4.31 -20.47
C ALA A 340 -10.14 -5.26 -20.61
N GLY A 341 -10.23 -6.30 -19.79
CA GLY A 341 -11.34 -7.25 -19.79
C GLY A 341 -12.70 -6.64 -19.43
N ALA A 342 -12.71 -5.51 -18.73
CA ALA A 342 -13.95 -4.84 -18.32
C ALA A 342 -14.63 -4.07 -19.46
N THR A 343 -13.88 -3.67 -20.51
CA THR A 343 -14.38 -2.85 -21.61
C THR A 343 -14.84 -3.65 -22.83
N GLN A 344 -14.44 -4.92 -22.95
CA GLN A 344 -14.63 -5.73 -24.17
C GLN A 344 -15.68 -6.84 -24.04
N GLY A 345 -16.59 -6.81 -23.07
CA GLY A 345 -17.65 -7.83 -22.96
C GLY A 345 -17.12 -9.28 -22.96
N SER A 346 -15.98 -9.49 -22.29
CA SER A 346 -15.25 -10.74 -22.31
C SER A 346 -16.03 -11.89 -21.66
N LEU A 347 -15.80 -13.11 -22.16
CA LEU A 347 -16.37 -14.38 -21.68
C LEU A 347 -15.97 -14.75 -20.23
N ASP A 348 -15.39 -13.82 -19.46
CA ASP A 348 -14.85 -14.05 -18.11
C ASP A 348 -15.89 -13.98 -16.98
N GLY A 349 -17.18 -14.04 -17.30
CA GLY A 349 -18.27 -14.00 -16.31
C GLY A 349 -18.37 -12.69 -15.52
N GLY A 350 -17.81 -11.58 -16.04
CA GLY A 350 -17.86 -10.27 -15.40
C GLY A 350 -16.79 -10.05 -14.31
N THR A 351 -15.81 -10.95 -14.19
CA THR A 351 -14.73 -10.84 -13.19
C THR A 351 -13.93 -9.55 -13.36
N SER A 352 -13.57 -9.18 -14.59
CA SER A 352 -12.84 -7.94 -14.86
C SER A 352 -13.63 -6.69 -14.45
N SER A 353 -14.94 -6.65 -14.69
CA SER A 353 -15.78 -5.52 -14.25
C SER A 353 -15.87 -5.41 -12.74
N ARG A 354 -15.89 -6.54 -12.01
CA ARG A 354 -15.90 -6.56 -10.54
C ARG A 354 -14.56 -6.10 -9.96
N LEU A 355 -13.43 -6.54 -10.54
CA LEU A 355 -12.09 -6.08 -10.16
C LEU A 355 -11.95 -4.56 -10.36
N VAL A 356 -12.39 -4.04 -11.51
CA VAL A 356 -12.42 -2.58 -11.75
C VAL A 356 -13.27 -1.88 -10.71
N GLY A 357 -14.49 -2.36 -10.46
CA GLY A 357 -15.39 -1.79 -9.44
C GLY A 357 -14.76 -1.75 -8.05
N GLN A 358 -14.11 -2.85 -7.64
CA GLN A 358 -13.44 -2.96 -6.35
C GLN A 358 -12.25 -2.00 -6.22
N PHE A 359 -11.40 -1.92 -7.26
CA PHE A 359 -10.29 -0.98 -7.28
C PHE A 359 -10.76 0.48 -7.25
N LEU A 360 -11.77 0.82 -8.04
CA LEU A 360 -12.35 2.16 -8.08
C LEU A 360 -13.00 2.55 -6.75
N TYR A 361 -13.69 1.62 -6.10
CA TYR A 361 -14.27 1.82 -4.78
C TYR A 361 -13.17 2.09 -3.74
N TRP A 362 -12.12 1.25 -3.72
CA TRP A 362 -10.99 1.47 -2.83
C TRP A 362 -10.33 2.83 -3.07
N LEU A 363 -10.05 3.19 -4.34
CA LEU A 363 -9.43 4.47 -4.68
C LEU A 363 -10.28 5.67 -4.25
N GLN A 364 -11.62 5.54 -4.28
CA GLN A 364 -12.54 6.58 -3.85
C GLN A 364 -12.62 6.73 -2.33
N GLU A 365 -12.65 5.60 -1.61
CA GLU A 365 -12.84 5.55 -0.17
C GLU A 365 -11.52 5.53 0.60
N ALA A 366 -10.37 5.44 -0.09
CA ALA A 366 -9.06 5.39 0.53
C ALA A 366 -8.87 6.54 1.54
N ARG A 367 -8.60 6.17 2.77
CA ARG A 367 -8.29 7.09 3.88
C ARG A 367 -6.84 6.94 4.31
N ALA A 368 -6.18 5.86 3.90
CA ALA A 368 -4.76 5.63 4.14
C ALA A 368 -3.92 6.59 3.29
N ARG A 369 -2.72 6.88 3.75
CA ARG A 369 -1.75 7.75 3.07
C ARG A 369 -1.03 6.98 1.95
N VAL A 370 -1.79 6.43 1.01
CA VAL A 370 -1.29 5.72 -0.18
C VAL A 370 -1.41 6.65 -1.38
N PHE A 371 -0.27 7.03 -1.96
CA PHE A 371 -0.25 7.84 -3.18
C PHE A 371 -0.13 6.94 -4.40
N VAL A 372 -1.19 6.84 -5.20
CA VAL A 372 -1.24 5.98 -6.38
C VAL A 372 -0.65 6.68 -7.59
N VAL A 373 0.33 6.05 -8.24
CA VAL A 373 0.85 6.49 -9.54
C VAL A 373 0.54 5.40 -10.56
N ALA A 374 -0.49 5.63 -11.36
CA ALA A 374 -0.84 4.71 -12.45
C ALA A 374 -0.29 5.24 -13.78
N THR A 375 0.16 4.32 -14.65
CA THR A 375 0.60 4.65 -16.01
C THR A 375 -0.28 4.00 -17.04
N ALA A 376 -0.50 4.65 -18.18
CA ALA A 376 -1.21 4.08 -19.32
C ALA A 376 -0.59 4.51 -20.65
N ASN A 377 -0.48 3.55 -21.58
CA ASN A 377 -0.01 3.78 -22.96
C ASN A 377 -1.17 3.84 -23.95
N ASP A 378 -2.26 3.11 -23.68
CA ASP A 378 -3.44 3.03 -24.53
C ASP A 378 -4.70 3.50 -23.79
N VAL A 379 -5.06 4.74 -24.04
CA VAL A 379 -6.23 5.36 -23.41
C VAL A 379 -7.57 4.79 -23.88
N SER A 380 -7.61 4.13 -25.04
CA SER A 380 -8.84 3.55 -25.59
C SER A 380 -9.33 2.35 -24.79
N ARG A 381 -8.42 1.72 -24.06
CA ARG A 381 -8.69 0.55 -23.21
C ARG A 381 -8.98 0.90 -21.76
N LEU A 382 -8.84 2.17 -21.38
CA LEU A 382 -9.14 2.59 -20.02
C LEU A 382 -10.65 2.63 -19.76
N PRO A 383 -11.14 2.03 -18.68
CA PRO A 383 -12.53 2.21 -18.27
C PRO A 383 -12.86 3.70 -18.09
N PRO A 384 -13.95 4.22 -18.69
CA PRO A 384 -14.31 5.64 -18.57
C PRO A 384 -14.48 6.11 -17.13
N GLU A 385 -14.82 5.19 -16.23
CA GLU A 385 -14.99 5.42 -14.81
C GLU A 385 -13.71 5.90 -14.14
N LEU A 386 -12.52 5.43 -14.55
CA LEU A 386 -11.23 5.86 -14.02
C LEU A 386 -10.96 7.35 -14.24
N LEU A 387 -11.48 7.90 -15.32
CA LEU A 387 -11.28 9.30 -15.72
C LEU A 387 -12.25 10.26 -15.05
N ARG A 388 -13.21 9.75 -14.28
CA ARG A 388 -14.16 10.59 -13.53
C ARG A 388 -13.47 11.26 -12.34
N ARG A 389 -13.84 12.52 -12.10
CA ARG A 389 -13.35 13.27 -10.93
C ARG A 389 -13.63 12.51 -9.63
N GLY A 390 -12.71 12.59 -8.67
CA GLY A 390 -12.83 11.91 -7.38
C GLY A 390 -12.24 10.49 -7.36
N ARG A 391 -11.50 10.11 -8.41
CA ARG A 391 -10.71 8.87 -8.49
C ARG A 391 -9.22 9.22 -8.35
N PHE A 392 -8.59 9.62 -9.45
CA PHE A 392 -7.30 10.29 -9.39
C PHE A 392 -7.50 11.78 -9.15
N ASP A 393 -6.57 12.43 -8.49
CA ASP A 393 -6.62 13.88 -8.25
C ASP A 393 -6.30 14.62 -9.53
N GLU A 394 -5.38 14.07 -10.36
CA GLU A 394 -5.05 14.67 -11.66
C GLU A 394 -4.67 13.58 -12.69
N VAL A 395 -4.94 13.91 -13.97
CA VAL A 395 -4.55 13.10 -15.13
C VAL A 395 -3.55 13.90 -15.94
N PHE A 396 -2.31 13.42 -16.03
CA PHE A 396 -1.25 14.08 -16.76
C PHE A 396 -0.99 13.42 -18.11
N PHE A 397 -0.82 14.25 -19.14
CA PHE A 397 -0.38 13.81 -20.44
C PHE A 397 1.13 13.98 -20.57
N VAL A 398 1.84 12.88 -20.80
CA VAL A 398 3.28 12.85 -21.05
C VAL A 398 3.51 12.74 -22.54
N ASP A 399 3.92 13.85 -23.16
CA ASP A 399 4.22 13.95 -24.60
C ASP A 399 5.68 13.61 -24.89
N LEU A 400 6.05 13.65 -26.15
CA LEU A 400 7.47 13.65 -26.57
C LEU A 400 8.19 14.86 -25.96
N PRO A 401 9.45 14.71 -25.56
CA PRO A 401 10.20 15.77 -24.90
C PRO A 401 10.45 16.96 -25.83
N THR A 402 10.30 18.16 -25.27
CA THR A 402 10.67 19.44 -25.92
C THR A 402 12.18 19.53 -26.15
N PRO A 403 12.70 20.47 -26.97
CA PRO A 403 14.13 20.65 -27.16
C PRO A 403 14.90 20.81 -25.84
N ASP A 404 14.38 21.59 -24.89
CA ASP A 404 15.01 21.81 -23.59
C ASP A 404 15.01 20.50 -22.74
N GLU A 405 13.90 19.77 -22.76
CA GLU A 405 13.78 18.48 -22.08
C GLU A 405 14.70 17.44 -22.73
N ARG A 406 14.84 17.41 -24.05
CA ARG A 406 15.82 16.55 -24.74
C ARG A 406 17.25 16.85 -24.31
N ARG A 407 17.61 18.13 -24.21
CA ARG A 407 18.90 18.57 -23.69
C ARG A 407 19.15 18.04 -22.28
N GLU A 408 18.17 18.16 -21.41
CA GLU A 408 18.24 17.64 -20.03
C GLU A 408 18.41 16.12 -20.00
N ILE A 409 17.64 15.37 -20.79
CA ILE A 409 17.68 13.92 -20.88
C ILE A 409 19.05 13.44 -21.41
N ILE A 410 19.57 14.06 -22.47
CA ILE A 410 20.90 13.76 -23.02
C ILE A 410 21.97 13.94 -21.93
N ASN A 411 21.94 15.06 -21.20
CA ASN A 411 22.89 15.34 -20.13
C ASN A 411 22.81 14.32 -19.00
N ILE A 412 21.59 13.91 -18.58
CA ILE A 412 21.40 12.91 -17.53
C ILE A 412 22.10 11.60 -17.91
N TYR A 413 21.85 11.09 -19.10
CA TYR A 413 22.43 9.81 -19.54
C TYR A 413 23.92 9.90 -19.84
N ALA A 414 24.39 11.01 -20.39
CA ALA A 414 25.83 11.24 -20.67
C ALA A 414 26.63 11.34 -19.37
N ARG A 415 26.18 12.13 -18.39
CA ARG A 415 26.83 12.25 -17.08
C ARG A 415 26.88 10.91 -16.36
N ARG A 416 25.79 10.14 -16.42
CA ARG A 416 25.69 8.82 -15.79
C ARG A 416 26.65 7.82 -16.40
N GLY A 417 26.69 7.72 -17.74
CA GLY A 417 27.49 6.70 -18.45
C GLY A 417 28.91 7.07 -18.71
N LEU A 418 29.18 8.33 -19.10
CA LEU A 418 30.51 8.82 -19.51
C LEU A 418 31.20 9.64 -18.43
N LYS A 419 30.48 10.07 -17.39
CA LYS A 419 30.96 10.98 -16.33
C LYS A 419 31.56 12.28 -16.88
N LYS A 420 31.10 12.70 -18.07
CA LYS A 420 31.54 13.89 -18.79
C LYS A 420 30.32 14.71 -19.22
N GLU A 421 30.53 16.01 -19.37
CA GLU A 421 29.57 16.91 -19.99
C GLU A 421 29.79 16.96 -21.49
N ILE A 422 28.71 17.08 -22.24
CA ILE A 422 28.75 17.24 -23.69
C ILE A 422 28.95 18.74 -23.99
N PRO A 423 29.93 19.12 -24.83
CA PRO A 423 30.13 20.52 -25.22
C PRO A 423 28.89 21.12 -25.90
N ASP A 424 28.59 22.40 -25.62
CA ASP A 424 27.40 23.08 -26.13
C ASP A 424 27.17 22.98 -27.64
N PRO A 425 28.20 23.11 -28.53
CA PRO A 425 27.99 22.95 -29.96
C PRO A 425 27.47 21.56 -30.35
N LEU A 426 28.07 20.50 -29.79
CA LEU A 426 27.64 19.13 -30.02
C LEU A 426 26.26 18.89 -29.40
N MET A 427 26.04 19.40 -28.19
CA MET A 427 24.73 19.28 -27.51
C MET A 427 23.59 19.84 -28.35
N GLN A 428 23.77 21.03 -28.94
CA GLN A 428 22.73 21.62 -29.79
C GLN A 428 22.47 20.74 -31.02
N GLU A 429 23.51 20.22 -31.65
CA GLU A 429 23.37 19.32 -32.78
C GLU A 429 22.64 18.01 -32.42
N LEU A 430 22.92 17.41 -31.23
CA LEU A 430 22.23 16.23 -30.76
C LEU A 430 20.75 16.50 -30.42
N VAL A 431 20.46 17.67 -29.88
CA VAL A 431 19.08 18.12 -29.65
C VAL A 431 18.31 18.21 -30.97
N ASP A 432 18.93 18.75 -32.03
CA ASP A 432 18.29 18.86 -33.34
C ASP A 432 18.13 17.48 -34.01
N LEU A 433 19.16 16.60 -33.93
CA LEU A 433 19.09 15.22 -34.43
C LEU A 433 18.03 14.35 -33.71
N SER A 434 17.74 14.66 -32.47
CA SER A 434 16.74 13.93 -31.64
C SER A 434 15.32 14.47 -31.76
N GLU A 435 15.01 15.27 -32.79
CA GLU A 435 13.63 15.71 -33.00
C GLU A 435 12.68 14.52 -33.17
N GLY A 436 11.62 14.52 -32.38
CA GLY A 436 10.64 13.44 -32.37
C GLY A 436 11.06 12.18 -31.58
N PHE A 437 12.20 12.19 -30.91
CA PHE A 437 12.63 11.09 -30.05
C PHE A 437 11.84 11.07 -28.74
N ALA A 438 11.48 9.87 -28.28
CA ALA A 438 11.09 9.62 -26.91
C ALA A 438 12.33 9.59 -25.99
N GLY A 439 12.11 9.66 -24.67
CA GLY A 439 13.20 9.55 -23.70
C GLY A 439 14.00 8.23 -23.83
N SER A 440 13.31 7.14 -24.13
CA SER A 440 13.92 5.83 -24.39
C SER A 440 14.80 5.79 -25.64
N ASP A 441 14.46 6.58 -26.67
CA ASP A 441 15.25 6.66 -27.90
C ASP A 441 16.58 7.38 -27.62
N ILE A 442 16.51 8.48 -26.85
CA ILE A 442 17.71 9.23 -26.41
C ILE A 442 18.57 8.34 -25.51
N GLU A 443 17.96 7.64 -24.55
CA GLU A 443 18.68 6.68 -23.71
C GLU A 443 19.44 5.64 -24.55
N SER A 444 18.78 5.08 -25.55
CA SER A 444 19.36 4.06 -26.43
C SER A 444 20.55 4.62 -27.23
N ALA A 445 20.40 5.83 -27.77
CA ALA A 445 21.48 6.48 -28.52
C ALA A 445 22.71 6.75 -27.65
N VAL A 446 22.51 7.30 -26.44
CA VAL A 446 23.63 7.58 -25.52
C VAL A 446 24.24 6.28 -24.98
N ARG A 447 23.43 5.27 -24.71
CA ARG A 447 23.91 3.94 -24.26
C ARG A 447 24.84 3.30 -25.27
N GLU A 448 24.64 3.50 -26.59
CA GLU A 448 25.52 2.98 -27.59
C GLU A 448 26.90 3.65 -27.52
N VAL A 449 26.97 4.97 -27.30
CA VAL A 449 28.21 5.68 -27.05
C VAL A 449 28.94 5.18 -25.81
N VAL A 450 28.17 4.94 -24.71
CA VAL A 450 28.73 4.40 -23.46
C VAL A 450 29.33 3.00 -23.66
N LYS A 451 28.68 2.15 -24.46
CA LYS A 451 29.22 0.81 -24.80
C LYS A 451 30.53 0.90 -25.54
N GLU A 452 30.63 1.78 -26.55
CA GLU A 452 31.87 1.98 -27.29
C GLU A 452 33.00 2.53 -26.39
N ALA A 453 32.69 3.45 -25.48
CA ALA A 453 33.64 3.94 -24.47
C ALA A 453 34.17 2.81 -23.58
N TYR A 454 33.28 1.90 -23.15
CA TYR A 454 33.68 0.75 -22.33
C TYR A 454 34.54 -0.26 -23.10
N LEU A 455 34.20 -0.54 -24.35
CA LEU A 455 34.91 -1.55 -25.17
C LEU A 455 36.24 -1.09 -25.69
N ARG A 456 36.37 0.19 -26.08
CA ARG A 456 37.54 0.74 -26.75
C ARG A 456 38.30 1.82 -25.96
N GLY A 457 37.82 2.11 -24.76
CA GLY A 457 38.34 3.18 -23.90
C GLY A 457 37.71 4.54 -24.21
N ASP A 458 37.79 5.44 -23.23
CA ASP A 458 37.20 6.80 -23.29
C ASP A 458 37.72 7.65 -24.47
N GLN A 459 38.86 7.30 -25.02
CA GLN A 459 39.44 7.97 -26.20
C GLN A 459 38.66 7.68 -27.48
N ALA A 460 37.88 6.62 -27.53
CA ALA A 460 37.02 6.28 -28.67
C ALA A 460 35.76 7.15 -28.75
N VAL A 461 35.44 7.89 -27.69
CA VAL A 461 34.27 8.77 -27.63
C VAL A 461 34.59 10.05 -28.43
N SER A 462 34.07 10.11 -29.63
CA SER A 462 34.19 11.27 -30.55
C SER A 462 32.81 11.86 -30.83
N ASP A 463 32.79 13.13 -31.25
CA ASP A 463 31.57 13.81 -31.71
C ASP A 463 30.88 13.02 -32.83
N ASP A 464 31.66 12.41 -33.70
CA ASP A 464 31.17 11.61 -34.83
C ASP A 464 30.46 10.33 -34.37
N LEU A 465 30.94 9.72 -33.29
CA LEU A 465 30.26 8.56 -32.66
C LEU A 465 28.89 8.96 -32.12
N PHE A 466 28.79 10.10 -31.45
CA PHE A 466 27.47 10.62 -30.99
C PHE A 466 26.53 10.85 -32.16
N ARG A 467 27.00 11.53 -33.25
CA ARG A 467 26.16 11.79 -34.43
C ARG A 467 25.61 10.50 -35.03
N ARG A 468 26.48 9.52 -35.27
CA ARG A 468 26.08 8.22 -35.83
C ARG A 468 25.10 7.49 -34.93
N SER A 469 25.35 7.48 -33.63
CA SER A 469 24.46 6.81 -32.67
C SER A 469 23.07 7.41 -32.69
N PHE A 470 22.93 8.74 -32.76
CA PHE A 470 21.64 9.41 -32.87
C PHE A 470 20.97 9.22 -34.22
N GLN A 471 21.74 9.25 -35.31
CA GLN A 471 21.21 9.03 -36.68
C GLN A 471 20.70 7.61 -36.90
N ASN A 472 21.25 6.62 -36.19
CA ASN A 472 20.83 5.21 -36.32
C ASN A 472 19.53 4.88 -35.58
N VAL A 473 18.99 5.78 -34.74
CA VAL A 473 17.72 5.57 -34.05
C VAL A 473 16.56 5.95 -34.94
N VAL A 474 15.61 5.05 -35.10
CA VAL A 474 14.35 5.32 -35.80
C VAL A 474 13.25 5.49 -34.75
N PRO A 475 12.80 6.72 -34.45
CA PRO A 475 11.85 6.98 -33.37
C PRO A 475 10.42 6.56 -33.73
N LEU A 476 9.61 6.27 -32.70
CA LEU A 476 8.20 5.93 -32.84
C LEU A 476 7.40 7.02 -33.56
N SER A 477 7.79 8.28 -33.42
CA SER A 477 7.19 9.42 -34.11
C SER A 477 7.24 9.33 -35.64
N LYS A 478 8.25 8.64 -36.18
CA LYS A 478 8.40 8.40 -37.62
C LYS A 478 7.73 7.09 -38.06
N THR A 479 7.72 6.07 -37.20
CA THR A 479 7.16 4.76 -37.56
C THR A 479 5.65 4.67 -37.36
N SER A 480 5.08 5.45 -36.44
CA SER A 480 3.65 5.41 -36.09
C SER A 480 3.10 6.83 -35.75
N PRO A 481 3.21 7.79 -36.67
CA PRO A 481 2.79 9.19 -36.40
C PRO A 481 1.29 9.31 -36.10
N GLU A 482 0.45 8.49 -36.72
CA GLU A 482 -1.00 8.50 -36.52
C GLU A 482 -1.37 8.09 -35.09
N GLN A 483 -0.68 7.12 -34.53
CA GLN A 483 -0.90 6.67 -33.16
C GLN A 483 -0.57 7.78 -32.16
N ILE A 484 0.53 8.49 -32.36
CA ILE A 484 0.93 9.61 -31.50
C ILE A 484 -0.10 10.74 -31.59
N GLU A 485 -0.57 11.08 -32.79
CA GLU A 485 -1.54 12.15 -32.93
C GLU A 485 -2.91 11.78 -32.35
N ALA A 486 -3.34 10.52 -32.46
CA ALA A 486 -4.56 10.04 -31.80
C ALA A 486 -4.48 10.18 -30.27
N ILE A 487 -3.34 9.79 -29.66
CA ILE A 487 -3.12 9.93 -28.22
C ILE A 487 -3.05 11.41 -27.81
N ARG A 488 -2.41 12.26 -28.59
CA ARG A 488 -2.35 13.71 -28.38
C ARG A 488 -3.72 14.37 -28.44
N ALA A 489 -4.53 14.00 -29.43
CA ALA A 489 -5.90 14.51 -29.55
C ALA A 489 -6.72 14.21 -28.29
N TRP A 490 -6.63 13.00 -27.79
CA TRP A 490 -7.24 12.60 -26.53
C TRP A 490 -6.70 13.44 -25.34
N GLY A 491 -5.37 13.60 -25.27
CA GLY A 491 -4.70 14.33 -24.18
C GLY A 491 -5.11 15.81 -24.10
N ARG A 492 -5.24 16.49 -25.26
CA ARG A 492 -5.67 17.89 -25.32
C ARG A 492 -7.05 18.14 -24.72
N GLU A 493 -7.93 17.14 -24.78
CA GLU A 493 -9.29 17.27 -24.27
C GLU A 493 -9.42 16.92 -22.78
N ARG A 494 -8.59 15.98 -22.28
CA ARG A 494 -8.87 15.28 -21.02
C ARG A 494 -7.75 15.28 -19.99
N ALA A 495 -6.55 15.75 -20.33
CA ALA A 495 -5.39 15.67 -19.45
C ALA A 495 -4.66 17.02 -19.35
N VAL A 496 -3.89 17.18 -18.27
CA VAL A 496 -2.99 18.31 -18.05
C VAL A 496 -1.62 17.97 -18.64
N PRO A 497 -0.99 18.88 -19.41
CA PRO A 497 0.37 18.61 -19.91
C PRO A 497 1.37 18.42 -18.77
N ALA A 498 2.07 17.29 -18.75
CA ALA A 498 3.06 16.99 -17.71
C ALA A 498 4.30 17.91 -17.80
N SER A 499 4.67 18.38 -18.99
CA SER A 499 5.73 19.37 -19.22
C SER A 499 5.36 20.78 -18.75
N GLY A 500 4.05 21.08 -18.61
CA GLY A 500 3.53 22.45 -18.45
C GLY A 500 3.42 23.23 -19.77
N GLN A 501 3.81 22.63 -20.91
CA GLN A 501 3.73 23.20 -22.25
C GLN A 501 2.52 22.60 -23.00
N PRO A 502 1.94 23.31 -23.99
CA PRO A 502 0.84 22.79 -24.79
C PRO A 502 1.20 21.48 -25.50
N ILE A 503 0.26 20.52 -25.52
CA ILE A 503 0.44 19.20 -26.14
C ILE A 503 0.58 19.37 -27.67
N GLY A 504 1.67 18.80 -28.24
CA GLY A 504 1.94 18.82 -29.67
C GLY A 504 2.53 20.10 -30.21
N GLY A 505 3.00 21.03 -29.36
CA GLY A 505 3.73 22.24 -29.78
C GLY A 505 2.94 23.24 -30.64
N SER A 506 1.67 23.01 -30.94
CA SER A 506 0.81 23.92 -31.68
C SER A 506 0.29 25.02 -30.75
N GLY A 507 0.55 26.29 -31.09
CA GLY A 507 0.22 27.49 -30.33
C GLY A 507 -1.26 27.81 -30.16
N VAL A 508 -2.10 26.80 -29.97
CA VAL A 508 -3.48 27.00 -29.51
C VAL A 508 -3.41 27.09 -27.99
N GLN A 509 -3.46 28.32 -27.47
CA GLN A 509 -3.58 28.60 -26.05
C GLN A 509 -4.67 27.67 -25.44
N ALA A 510 -4.26 26.73 -24.64
CA ALA A 510 -5.17 26.01 -23.78
C ALA A 510 -5.90 27.06 -22.92
N ARG A 511 -7.20 27.20 -23.10
CA ARG A 511 -8.00 28.09 -22.24
C ARG A 511 -7.76 27.64 -20.79
N PRO A 512 -7.32 28.56 -19.91
CA PRO A 512 -7.14 28.21 -18.51
C PRO A 512 -8.49 27.72 -17.99
N ARG A 513 -8.59 26.46 -17.61
CA ARG A 513 -9.79 25.95 -16.94
C ARG A 513 -9.92 26.72 -15.64
N ARG A 514 -11.00 27.48 -15.50
CA ARG A 514 -11.38 28.14 -14.26
C ARG A 514 -11.37 27.08 -13.14
N SER A 515 -10.44 27.24 -12.20
CA SER A 515 -10.55 26.60 -10.90
C SER A 515 -11.78 27.20 -10.23
N VAL A 516 -12.87 26.48 -10.21
CA VAL A 516 -14.00 26.83 -9.37
C VAL A 516 -13.62 26.35 -7.98
N LEU A 517 -13.15 27.31 -7.18
CA LEU A 517 -13.15 27.19 -5.73
C LEU A 517 -14.61 27.05 -5.29
N SER A 518 -14.97 25.92 -4.75
CA SER A 518 -16.16 25.70 -3.93
C SER A 518 -15.85 24.67 -2.88
#